data_e7dcae451efdd4e5751d563c47666b00
#
_entry.id   e7dcae451efdd4e5751d563c47666b00
#
_cell.length_a   1.000
_cell.length_b   1.000
_cell.length_c   1.000
_cell.angle_alpha   90.00
_cell.angle_beta   90.00
_cell.angle_gamma   90.00
#
_symmetry.space_group_name_H-M   'P 1'
#
loop_
_entity.id
_entity.type
_entity.pdbx_description
1 polymer ?
#
loop_
_entity_poly.entity_id
_entity_poly.type
_entity_poly.pdbx_seq_one_letter_code
_entity_poly.pdbx_strand_id
1 'polypeptide(L)'
;MTPNQHYLLYCCKNNIKSSLIYDSTKDISLLQASGFLNKDNTITEKAEKAIDNLSGIFRKVKSNAAADLMGDDFLLHMGEFRNYFPTVKRASPAEIKTKFAKLFMENPGLKWETLIKATALYFSEDREDKYIYKASNFIMVQRGGINTYPILEYYERIENGEQPSESNVNMYKMY
;
A
#
# COMPACT_ATOMS: atom_id res chain seq x y z
N MET A 1 26.86 10.37 5.93
CA MET A 1 26.48 10.50 4.51
C MET A 1 25.26 11.42 4.40
N THR A 2 25.28 12.39 3.50
CA THR A 2 24.17 13.34 3.29
C THR A 2 23.07 12.71 2.43
N PRO A 3 21.82 13.24 2.42
CA PRO A 3 20.77 12.78 1.52
C PRO A 3 21.18 12.81 0.05
N ASN A 4 21.93 13.84 -0.37
CA ASN A 4 22.43 13.97 -1.73
C ASN A 4 23.43 12.87 -2.10
N GLN A 5 24.31 12.51 -1.18
CA GLN A 5 25.28 11.41 -1.38
C GLN A 5 24.55 10.06 -1.53
N HIS A 6 23.49 9.83 -0.77
CA HIS A 6 22.66 8.64 -0.93
C HIS A 6 21.96 8.60 -2.29
N TYR A 7 21.40 9.74 -2.72
CA TYR A 7 20.78 9.85 -4.03
C TYR A 7 21.78 9.59 -5.16
N LEU A 8 22.99 10.12 -5.06
CA LEU A 8 24.05 9.85 -6.05
C LEU A 8 24.42 8.38 -6.12
N LEU A 9 24.57 7.69 -4.98
CA LEU A 9 24.83 6.25 -4.95
C LEU A 9 23.70 5.46 -5.58
N TYR A 10 22.43 5.83 -5.30
CA TYR A 10 21.26 5.23 -5.92
C TYR A 10 21.28 5.42 -7.46
N CYS A 11 21.62 6.61 -7.95
CA CYS A 11 21.74 6.89 -9.37
C CYS A 11 22.86 6.05 -10.01
N CYS A 12 24.02 5.95 -9.36
CA CYS A 12 25.14 5.11 -9.84
C CYS A 12 24.74 3.64 -9.90
N LYS A 13 24.06 3.11 -8.86
CA LYS A 13 23.59 1.71 -8.82
C LYS A 13 22.66 1.37 -9.98
N ASN A 14 21.79 2.30 -10.36
CA ASN A 14 20.72 2.07 -11.33
C ASN A 14 20.99 2.66 -12.71
N ASN A 15 22.21 3.16 -12.98
CA ASN A 15 22.59 3.83 -14.22
C ASN A 15 21.64 4.99 -14.60
N ILE A 16 21.15 5.73 -13.61
CA ILE A 16 20.25 6.86 -13.79
C ILE A 16 21.07 8.14 -13.87
N LYS A 17 20.86 8.96 -14.92
CA LYS A 17 21.46 10.30 -14.97
C LYS A 17 20.86 11.14 -13.84
N SER A 18 21.72 11.65 -12.94
CA SER A 18 21.29 12.52 -11.86
C SER A 18 20.68 13.81 -12.43
N SER A 19 19.46 14.13 -12.00
CA SER A 19 18.77 15.39 -12.35
C SER A 19 19.06 16.52 -11.36
N LEU A 20 20.01 16.32 -10.43
CA LEU A 20 20.35 17.31 -9.43
C LEU A 20 21.05 18.52 -10.08
N ILE A 21 20.49 19.71 -9.82
CA ILE A 21 21.00 21.01 -10.30
C ILE A 21 22.04 21.54 -9.30
N TYR A 22 23.03 20.73 -8.91
CA TYR A 22 24.14 21.20 -8.09
C TYR A 22 25.44 20.52 -8.50
N ASP A 23 26.55 21.15 -8.18
CA ASP A 23 27.85 20.56 -8.44
C ASP A 23 28.09 19.32 -7.55
N SER A 24 27.93 18.15 -8.12
CA SER A 24 28.11 16.86 -7.43
C SER A 24 29.57 16.44 -7.28
N THR A 25 30.53 17.19 -7.84
CA THR A 25 31.95 16.82 -7.90
C THR A 25 32.52 16.63 -6.49
N LYS A 26 32.16 17.52 -5.56
CA LYS A 26 32.60 17.43 -4.17
C LYS A 26 32.06 16.19 -3.47
N ASP A 27 30.78 15.87 -3.67
CA ASP A 27 30.15 14.69 -3.06
C ASP A 27 30.70 13.39 -3.66
N ILE A 28 30.96 13.34 -4.96
CA ILE A 28 31.61 12.21 -5.63
C ILE A 28 33.00 11.99 -5.03
N SER A 29 33.83 13.04 -4.90
CA SER A 29 35.16 12.94 -4.32
C SER A 29 35.14 12.44 -2.87
N LEU A 30 34.17 12.89 -2.06
CA LEU A 30 33.99 12.42 -0.68
C LEU A 30 33.53 10.95 -0.63
N LEU A 31 32.66 10.53 -1.53
CA LEU A 31 32.22 9.13 -1.63
C LEU A 31 33.35 8.20 -2.06
N GLN A 32 34.22 8.65 -2.99
CA GLN A 32 35.42 7.93 -3.39
C GLN A 32 36.42 7.83 -2.22
N ALA A 33 36.72 8.94 -1.56
CA ALA A 33 37.62 8.97 -0.40
C ALA A 33 37.14 8.12 0.76
N SER A 34 35.81 8.00 0.92
CA SER A 34 35.17 7.17 1.94
C SER A 34 34.99 5.71 1.53
N GLY A 35 35.38 5.32 0.33
CA GLY A 35 35.31 3.94 -0.17
C GLY A 35 33.89 3.48 -0.53
N PHE A 36 32.99 4.39 -0.85
CA PHE A 36 31.65 4.06 -1.36
C PHE A 36 31.59 4.02 -2.89
N LEU A 37 32.48 4.78 -3.56
CA LEU A 37 32.66 4.71 -5.00
C LEU A 37 34.11 4.35 -5.34
N ASN A 38 34.29 3.61 -6.42
CA ASN A 38 35.59 3.40 -7.07
C ASN A 38 35.99 4.67 -7.84
N LYS A 39 37.24 4.71 -8.34
CA LYS A 39 37.75 5.85 -9.14
C LYS A 39 36.98 6.06 -10.45
N ASP A 40 36.37 5.01 -10.98
CA ASP A 40 35.52 5.03 -12.18
C ASP A 40 34.05 5.33 -11.89
N ASN A 41 33.73 5.72 -10.65
CA ASN A 41 32.36 5.99 -10.14
C ASN A 41 31.45 4.75 -10.07
N THR A 42 31.97 3.54 -10.17
CA THR A 42 31.22 2.34 -9.87
C THR A 42 31.03 2.17 -8.37
N ILE A 43 29.92 1.57 -7.95
CA ILE A 43 29.62 1.37 -6.53
C ILE A 43 30.47 0.23 -5.95
N THR A 44 30.80 0.34 -4.67
CA THR A 44 31.50 -0.71 -3.91
C THR A 44 30.48 -1.54 -3.11
N GLU A 45 30.90 -2.73 -2.63
CA GLU A 45 30.10 -3.56 -1.71
C GLU A 45 29.64 -2.78 -0.46
N LYS A 46 30.50 -1.86 0.02
CA LYS A 46 30.16 -0.96 1.13
C LYS A 46 29.00 -0.03 0.78
N ALA A 47 28.96 0.45 -0.46
CA ALA A 47 27.86 1.29 -0.94
C ALA A 47 26.56 0.47 -1.09
N GLU A 48 26.63 -0.75 -1.60
CA GLU A 48 25.48 -1.63 -1.70
C GLU A 48 24.82 -1.87 -0.35
N LYS A 49 25.61 -2.26 0.65
CA LYS A 49 25.13 -2.44 2.04
C LYS A 49 24.49 -1.17 2.60
N ALA A 50 25.05 0.01 2.32
CA ALA A 50 24.49 1.28 2.76
C ALA A 50 23.15 1.60 2.09
N ILE A 51 23.03 1.33 0.79
CA ILE A 51 21.77 1.51 0.03
C ILE A 51 20.70 0.54 0.51
N ASP A 52 21.06 -0.71 0.78
CA ASP A 52 20.11 -1.73 1.25
C ASP A 52 19.60 -1.42 2.68
N ASN A 53 20.47 -0.89 3.54
CA ASN A 53 20.07 -0.41 4.86
C ASN A 53 19.07 0.77 4.76
N LEU A 54 19.28 1.68 3.80
CA LEU A 54 18.34 2.78 3.54
C LEU A 54 17.02 2.27 2.96
N SER A 55 17.07 1.30 2.06
CA SER A 55 15.87 0.65 1.55
C SER A 55 15.03 0.06 2.68
N GLY A 56 15.68 -0.49 3.72
CA GLY A 56 15.03 -0.93 4.96
C GLY A 56 14.36 0.21 5.74
N ILE A 57 15.01 1.38 5.83
CA ILE A 57 14.46 2.59 6.47
C ILE A 57 13.28 3.13 5.64
N PHE A 58 13.42 3.23 4.33
CA PHE A 58 12.34 3.67 3.44
C PHE A 58 11.15 2.71 3.42
N ARG A 59 11.36 1.40 3.60
CA ARG A 59 10.25 0.44 3.80
C ARG A 59 9.51 0.70 5.11
N LYS A 60 10.21 1.05 6.19
CA LYS A 60 9.58 1.46 7.45
C LYS A 60 8.82 2.78 7.33
N VAL A 61 9.38 3.76 6.63
CA VAL A 61 8.70 5.04 6.33
C VAL A 61 7.44 4.81 5.50
N LYS A 62 7.48 3.94 4.47
CA LYS A 62 6.28 3.55 3.71
C LYS A 62 5.24 2.83 4.60
N SER A 63 5.67 2.00 5.55
CA SER A 63 4.77 1.35 6.50
C SER A 63 4.08 2.35 7.42
N ASN A 64 4.80 3.38 7.88
CA ASN A 64 4.23 4.46 8.70
C ASN A 64 3.29 5.33 7.86
N ALA A 65 3.69 5.72 6.64
CA ALA A 65 2.82 6.47 5.74
C ALA A 65 1.50 5.73 5.42
N ALA A 66 1.55 4.42 5.27
CA ALA A 66 0.33 3.62 5.10
C ALA A 66 -0.53 3.60 6.37
N ALA A 67 0.08 3.57 7.57
CA ALA A 67 -0.65 3.66 8.84
C ALA A 67 -1.29 5.03 9.01
N ASP A 68 -0.56 6.10 8.69
CA ASP A 68 -1.05 7.49 8.73
C ASP A 68 -2.24 7.69 7.76
N LEU A 69 -2.17 7.10 6.57
CA LEU A 69 -3.26 7.16 5.57
C LEU A 69 -4.50 6.35 6.00
N MET A 70 -4.32 5.26 6.75
CA MET A 70 -5.43 4.44 7.25
C MET A 70 -6.13 5.06 8.48
N GLY A 71 -5.46 5.97 9.19
CA GLY A 71 -5.97 6.64 10.39
C GLY A 71 -5.93 5.80 11.67
N ASP A 72 -6.13 6.47 12.80
CA ASP A 72 -6.05 5.86 14.14
C ASP A 72 -7.15 4.81 14.38
N ASP A 73 -8.33 5.00 13.78
CA ASP A 73 -9.49 4.11 13.91
C ASP A 73 -9.45 2.89 12.98
N PHE A 74 -8.31 2.65 12.32
CA PHE A 74 -8.17 1.55 11.37
C PHE A 74 -8.62 0.19 11.92
N LEU A 75 -8.26 -0.13 13.17
CA LEU A 75 -8.61 -1.44 13.78
C LEU A 75 -10.12 -1.60 13.95
N LEU A 76 -10.81 -0.51 14.29
CA LEU A 76 -12.28 -0.48 14.42
C LEU A 76 -12.93 -0.74 13.05
N HIS A 77 -12.53 0.02 12.03
CA HIS A 77 -13.05 -0.11 10.67
C HIS A 77 -12.72 -1.45 10.03
N MET A 78 -11.52 -1.99 10.29
CA MET A 78 -11.16 -3.33 9.85
C MET A 78 -12.05 -4.40 10.49
N GLY A 79 -12.38 -4.24 11.79
CA GLY A 79 -13.31 -5.12 12.49
C GLY A 79 -14.69 -5.08 11.87
N GLU A 80 -15.22 -3.88 11.64
CA GLU A 80 -16.50 -3.66 10.98
C GLU A 80 -16.54 -4.25 9.57
N PHE A 81 -15.55 -3.97 8.74
CA PHE A 81 -15.41 -4.54 7.41
C PHE A 81 -15.44 -6.08 7.43
N ARG A 82 -14.66 -6.72 8.33
CA ARG A 82 -14.61 -8.19 8.43
C ARG A 82 -15.95 -8.80 8.83
N ASN A 83 -16.75 -8.10 9.62
CA ASN A 83 -18.02 -8.60 10.11
C ASN A 83 -19.10 -8.75 9.02
N TYR A 84 -18.92 -8.09 7.86
CA TYR A 84 -19.77 -8.35 6.71
C TYR A 84 -19.56 -9.72 6.08
N PHE A 85 -18.36 -10.31 6.21
CA PHE A 85 -18.01 -11.56 5.54
C PHE A 85 -18.35 -12.80 6.39
N PRO A 86 -18.87 -13.89 5.78
CA PRO A 86 -18.99 -15.17 6.44
C PRO A 86 -17.67 -15.62 7.05
N THR A 87 -17.69 -16.30 8.17
CA THR A 87 -16.50 -16.69 8.95
C THR A 87 -15.43 -17.36 8.08
N VAL A 88 -15.84 -18.25 7.19
CA VAL A 88 -14.94 -18.98 6.27
C VAL A 88 -14.28 -18.09 5.22
N LYS A 89 -14.80 -16.88 5.00
CA LYS A 89 -14.30 -15.91 3.99
C LYS A 89 -13.67 -14.65 4.61
N ARG A 90 -13.59 -14.54 5.95
CA ARG A 90 -13.13 -13.33 6.65
C ARG A 90 -11.67 -12.95 6.40
N ALA A 91 -10.81 -13.85 6.00
CA ALA A 91 -9.36 -13.66 5.94
C ALA A 91 -8.71 -13.27 7.30
N SER A 92 -7.40 -13.37 7.39
CA SER A 92 -6.69 -12.97 8.61
C SER A 92 -6.59 -11.44 8.75
N PRO A 93 -6.55 -10.89 9.97
CA PRO A 93 -6.34 -9.45 10.18
C PRO A 93 -5.07 -8.93 9.51
N ALA A 94 -3.98 -9.70 9.55
CA ALA A 94 -2.71 -9.32 8.93
C ALA A 94 -2.81 -9.22 7.40
N GLU A 95 -3.51 -10.16 6.76
CA GLU A 95 -3.74 -10.15 5.32
C GLU A 95 -4.58 -8.94 4.90
N ILE A 96 -5.65 -8.64 5.64
CA ILE A 96 -6.53 -7.49 5.40
C ILE A 96 -5.75 -6.18 5.58
N LYS A 97 -5.00 -6.05 6.68
CA LYS A 97 -4.16 -4.87 6.93
C LYS A 97 -3.19 -4.60 5.78
N THR A 98 -2.51 -5.63 5.30
CA THR A 98 -1.55 -5.50 4.19
C THR A 98 -2.23 -5.00 2.91
N LYS A 99 -3.44 -5.50 2.61
CA LYS A 99 -4.16 -5.11 1.39
C LYS A 99 -4.77 -3.72 1.49
N PHE A 100 -5.32 -3.33 2.63
CA PHE A 100 -5.77 -1.96 2.85
C PHE A 100 -4.61 -0.97 2.79
N ALA A 101 -3.44 -1.30 3.38
CA ALA A 101 -2.26 -0.45 3.28
C ALA A 101 -1.89 -0.16 1.82
N LYS A 102 -1.93 -1.16 0.95
CA LYS A 102 -1.69 -0.97 -0.50
C LYS A 102 -2.81 -0.14 -1.14
N LEU A 103 -4.07 -0.45 -0.85
CA LEU A 103 -5.22 0.27 -1.38
C LEU A 103 -5.12 1.78 -1.08
N PHE A 104 -4.88 2.16 0.17
CA PHE A 104 -4.75 3.57 0.58
C PHE A 104 -3.51 4.24 0.01
N MET A 105 -2.41 3.51 -0.16
CA MET A 105 -1.20 4.06 -0.79
C MET A 105 -1.38 4.34 -2.28
N GLU A 106 -2.10 3.48 -3.00
CA GLU A 106 -2.34 3.63 -4.43
C GLU A 106 -3.54 4.56 -4.71
N ASN A 107 -4.43 4.75 -3.73
CA ASN A 107 -5.64 5.59 -3.84
C ASN A 107 -5.74 6.53 -2.63
N PRO A 108 -4.92 7.59 -2.56
CA PRO A 108 -4.98 8.55 -1.47
C PRO A 108 -6.31 9.32 -1.51
N GLY A 109 -6.91 9.52 -0.34
CA GLY A 109 -8.18 10.24 -0.20
C GLY A 109 -9.42 9.35 -0.02
N LEU A 110 -9.27 8.03 -0.02
CA LEU A 110 -10.36 7.12 0.33
C LEU A 110 -10.84 7.36 1.78
N LYS A 111 -12.15 7.28 1.98
CA LYS A 111 -12.79 7.44 3.29
C LYS A 111 -13.30 6.09 3.79
N TRP A 112 -13.06 5.80 5.07
CA TRP A 112 -13.52 4.57 5.69
C TRP A 112 -15.04 4.42 5.66
N GLU A 113 -15.77 5.49 5.93
CA GLU A 113 -17.25 5.46 5.88
C GLU A 113 -17.76 5.00 4.51
N THR A 114 -17.16 5.53 3.43
CA THR A 114 -17.53 5.14 2.06
C THR A 114 -17.11 3.69 1.76
N LEU A 115 -15.95 3.22 2.25
CA LEU A 115 -15.51 1.83 2.10
C LEU A 115 -16.44 0.85 2.84
N ILE A 116 -16.92 1.21 4.03
CA ILE A 116 -17.88 0.40 4.78
C ILE A 116 -19.23 0.36 4.06
N LYS A 117 -19.73 1.51 3.58
CA LYS A 117 -20.95 1.57 2.74
C LYS A 117 -20.80 0.77 1.46
N ALA A 118 -19.65 0.84 0.78
CA ALA A 118 -19.34 0.05 -0.39
C ALA A 118 -19.40 -1.46 -0.10
N THR A 119 -18.90 -1.86 1.07
CA THR A 119 -19.00 -3.26 1.53
C THR A 119 -20.44 -3.65 1.81
N ALA A 120 -21.22 -2.79 2.46
CA ALA A 120 -22.64 -3.00 2.69
C ALA A 120 -23.42 -3.13 1.36
N LEU A 121 -23.10 -2.27 0.38
CA LEU A 121 -23.71 -2.33 -0.96
C LEU A 121 -23.38 -3.64 -1.66
N TYR A 122 -22.13 -4.11 -1.59
CA TYR A 122 -21.74 -5.42 -2.14
C TYR A 122 -22.58 -6.55 -1.56
N PHE A 123 -22.87 -6.54 -0.25
CA PHE A 123 -23.67 -7.56 0.42
C PHE A 123 -25.19 -7.32 0.32
N SER A 124 -25.65 -6.16 -0.14
CA SER A 124 -27.06 -5.94 -0.43
C SER A 124 -27.52 -6.54 -1.77
N GLU A 125 -26.59 -6.88 -2.63
CA GLU A 125 -26.88 -7.60 -3.88
C GLU A 125 -27.12 -9.08 -3.57
N ASP A 126 -28.16 -9.67 -4.17
CA ASP A 126 -28.47 -11.11 -4.02
C ASP A 126 -27.38 -11.94 -4.71
N ARG A 127 -26.57 -12.63 -3.91
CA ARG A 127 -25.45 -13.45 -4.37
C ARG A 127 -25.44 -14.81 -3.67
N GLU A 128 -25.27 -15.86 -4.43
CA GLU A 128 -24.98 -17.17 -3.84
C GLU A 128 -23.62 -17.13 -3.12
N ASP A 129 -23.51 -17.78 -1.96
CA ASP A 129 -22.31 -17.81 -1.12
C ASP A 129 -21.03 -18.17 -1.89
N LYS A 130 -21.11 -19.04 -2.89
CA LYS A 130 -19.96 -19.46 -3.70
C LYS A 130 -19.32 -18.30 -4.49
N TYR A 131 -20.12 -17.28 -4.83
CA TYR A 131 -19.65 -16.10 -5.58
C TYR A 131 -19.23 -14.92 -4.68
N ILE A 132 -19.42 -15.04 -3.37
CA ILE A 132 -18.91 -14.02 -2.44
C ILE A 132 -17.38 -14.09 -2.41
N TYR A 133 -16.73 -12.96 -2.61
CA TYR A 133 -15.28 -12.84 -2.45
C TYR A 133 -14.83 -13.23 -1.03
N LYS A 134 -13.61 -13.78 -0.92
CA LYS A 134 -12.87 -13.72 0.34
C LYS A 134 -12.60 -12.24 0.69
N ALA A 135 -12.72 -11.83 1.95
CA ALA A 135 -12.56 -10.45 2.39
C ALA A 135 -11.29 -9.77 1.82
N SER A 136 -10.17 -10.48 1.85
CA SER A 136 -8.91 -9.98 1.28
C SER A 136 -8.96 -9.80 -0.24
N ASN A 137 -9.67 -10.65 -0.97
CA ASN A 137 -9.80 -10.55 -2.43
C ASN A 137 -10.80 -9.48 -2.85
N PHE A 138 -11.78 -9.16 -2.00
CA PHE A 138 -12.66 -8.02 -2.23
C PHE A 138 -11.90 -6.69 -2.13
N ILE A 139 -10.93 -6.59 -1.21
CA ILE A 139 -10.06 -5.41 -1.13
C ILE A 139 -9.15 -5.36 -2.37
N MET A 140 -8.40 -6.44 -2.63
CA MET A 140 -7.39 -6.45 -3.70
C MET A 140 -7.14 -7.87 -4.23
N VAL A 141 -7.19 -8.02 -5.55
CA VAL A 141 -6.72 -9.21 -6.28
C VAL A 141 -5.47 -8.84 -7.05
N GLN A 142 -4.44 -9.69 -6.98
CA GLN A 142 -3.23 -9.54 -7.78
C GLN A 142 -3.15 -10.65 -8.82
N ARG A 143 -3.09 -10.29 -10.10
CA ARG A 143 -2.92 -11.22 -11.22
C ARG A 143 -1.86 -10.68 -12.18
N GLY A 144 -0.87 -11.50 -12.52
CA GLY A 144 0.18 -11.09 -13.46
C GLY A 144 0.97 -9.83 -13.04
N GLY A 145 1.12 -9.58 -11.73
CA GLY A 145 1.79 -8.38 -11.21
C GLY A 145 0.91 -7.12 -11.14
N ILE A 146 -0.33 -7.18 -11.65
CA ILE A 146 -1.29 -6.06 -11.64
C ILE A 146 -2.21 -6.22 -10.44
N ASN A 147 -2.39 -5.13 -9.67
CA ASN A 147 -3.37 -5.04 -8.59
C ASN A 147 -4.70 -4.56 -9.15
N THR A 148 -5.78 -5.24 -8.83
CA THR A 148 -7.16 -4.80 -9.05
C THR A 148 -7.88 -4.72 -7.70
N TYR A 149 -8.77 -3.75 -7.56
CA TYR A 149 -9.44 -3.44 -6.30
C TYR A 149 -10.96 -3.53 -6.47
N PRO A 150 -11.58 -4.72 -6.34
CA PRO A 150 -13.03 -4.87 -6.53
C PRO A 150 -13.87 -3.93 -5.64
N ILE A 151 -13.41 -3.61 -4.44
CA ILE A 151 -14.08 -2.69 -3.52
C ILE A 151 -14.25 -1.28 -4.11
N LEU A 152 -13.34 -0.84 -5.01
CA LEU A 152 -13.42 0.50 -5.61
C LEU A 152 -14.60 0.65 -6.58
N GLU A 153 -15.04 -0.42 -7.23
CA GLU A 153 -16.25 -0.40 -8.05
C GLU A 153 -17.47 0.00 -7.20
N TYR A 154 -17.59 -0.57 -6.01
CA TYR A 154 -18.68 -0.25 -5.08
C TYR A 154 -18.47 1.10 -4.39
N TYR A 155 -17.22 1.48 -4.14
CA TYR A 155 -16.88 2.80 -3.62
C TYR A 155 -17.37 3.92 -4.57
N GLU A 156 -17.09 3.80 -5.85
CA GLU A 156 -17.53 4.74 -6.87
C GLU A 156 -19.06 4.80 -6.98
N ARG A 157 -19.75 3.66 -6.86
CA ARG A 157 -21.23 3.61 -6.86
C ARG A 157 -21.81 4.38 -5.67
N ILE A 158 -21.23 4.25 -4.48
CA ILE A 158 -21.62 5.02 -3.30
C ILE A 158 -21.36 6.52 -3.49
N GLU A 159 -20.19 6.90 -4.03
CA GLU A 159 -19.89 8.32 -4.34
C GLU A 159 -20.88 8.90 -5.38
N ASN A 160 -21.38 8.07 -6.28
CA ASN A 160 -22.40 8.44 -7.26
C ASN A 160 -23.85 8.43 -6.69
N GLY A 161 -24.02 8.22 -5.38
CA GLY A 161 -25.28 8.36 -4.66
C GLY A 161 -26.08 7.06 -4.49
N GLU A 162 -25.54 5.90 -4.92
CA GLU A 162 -26.19 4.62 -4.65
C GLU A 162 -26.15 4.30 -3.15
N GLN A 163 -27.24 3.72 -2.61
CA GLN A 163 -27.32 3.37 -1.20
C GLN A 163 -27.54 1.85 -1.02
N PRO A 164 -26.92 1.24 0.01
CA PRO A 164 -27.20 -0.14 0.34
C PRO A 164 -28.67 -0.32 0.70
N SER A 165 -29.34 -1.37 0.20
CA SER A 165 -30.69 -1.70 0.64
C SER A 165 -30.67 -2.25 2.08
N GLU A 166 -31.53 -1.73 2.95
CA GLU A 166 -31.56 -2.12 4.38
C GLU A 166 -31.95 -3.58 4.60
N SER A 167 -32.67 -4.20 3.66
CA SER A 167 -33.25 -5.53 3.82
C SER A 167 -32.22 -6.66 3.89
N ASN A 168 -31.04 -6.53 3.27
CA ASN A 168 -30.05 -7.61 3.14
C ASN A 168 -28.82 -7.45 4.05
N VAL A 169 -28.58 -6.24 4.59
CA VAL A 169 -27.40 -5.96 5.44
C VAL A 169 -27.44 -6.74 6.77
N ASN A 170 -28.61 -7.11 7.25
CA ASN A 170 -28.77 -7.80 8.54
C ASN A 170 -28.51 -9.30 8.48
N MET A 171 -28.52 -9.93 7.30
CA MET A 171 -28.42 -11.38 7.18
C MET A 171 -27.03 -11.94 7.57
N TYR A 172 -25.97 -11.16 7.40
CA TYR A 172 -24.59 -11.59 7.69
C TYR A 172 -24.04 -11.11 9.04
N LYS A 173 -24.77 -10.24 9.75
CA LYS A 173 -24.40 -9.78 11.10
C LYS A 173 -24.78 -10.76 12.22
N MET A 174 -25.55 -11.81 11.92
CA MET A 174 -26.16 -12.69 12.95
C MET A 174 -25.43 -14.02 13.16
N TYR A 175 -24.22 -14.23 12.58
CA TYR A 175 -23.45 -15.47 12.77
C TYR A 175 -21.99 -15.24 13.13
#